data_2aecef13c2a868d29c6f0fa0a118de99
#
_entry.id   2aecef13c2a868d29c6f0fa0a118de99
#
_cell.length_a   1.000
_cell.length_b   1.000
_cell.length_c   1.000
_cell.angle_alpha   90.00
_cell.angle_beta   90.00
_cell.angle_gamma   90.00
#
_symmetry.space_group_name_H-M   'P 1'
#
loop_
_entity.id
_entity.type
_entity.pdbx_description
1 polymer ?
#
loop_
_entity_poly.entity_id
_entity_poly.type
_entity_poly.pdbx_seq_one_letter_code
_entity_poly.pdbx_strand_id
1 'polypeptide(L)'
;MIRIAIVDDEEPFRDRIEEIASGALNGETAETEIKKYPDGVCFYEAVSAGETFDILLADIQMAGMDGMELGRKIRRENPGLYIIFVTSYEEYAAESYRIDAYQYILKQDLKSRLPGVLRELAGKISDRERAFRILGTGAEKAKIPYGDILYLYKSKGAKYVNYVTKEGIFRERISLDTLLKELDTRIFLPVERGYVVNMQRIRRISGDTLYLEKGYEVQVSRARLAKVKQEISRCWGGNA
;
A
#
# COMPACT_ATOMS: atom_id res chain seq x y z
N MET A 1 -9.76 -5.96 2.65
CA MET A 1 -10.65 -5.13 1.78
C MET A 1 -9.78 -4.49 0.71
N ILE A 2 -10.16 -4.63 -0.57
CA ILE A 2 -9.43 -4.05 -1.72
C ILE A 2 -10.08 -2.73 -2.08
N ARG A 3 -9.31 -1.64 -2.13
CA ARG A 3 -9.82 -0.29 -2.45
C ARG A 3 -9.37 0.13 -3.84
N ILE A 4 -10.35 0.39 -4.71
CA ILE A 4 -10.15 0.72 -6.12
C ILE A 4 -10.63 2.15 -6.38
N ALA A 5 -9.79 2.98 -7.00
CA ALA A 5 -10.19 4.27 -7.54
C ALA A 5 -10.35 4.18 -9.06
N ILE A 6 -11.41 4.76 -9.59
CA ILE A 6 -11.66 4.92 -11.02
C ILE A 6 -11.66 6.42 -11.32
N VAL A 7 -10.78 6.86 -12.22
CA VAL A 7 -10.61 8.27 -12.60
C VAL A 7 -10.75 8.41 -14.10
N ASP A 8 -11.81 9.05 -14.55
CA ASP A 8 -12.13 9.25 -15.97
C ASP A 8 -13.13 10.42 -16.04
N ASP A 9 -13.02 11.34 -16.99
CA ASP A 9 -13.94 12.48 -17.07
C ASP A 9 -15.29 12.08 -17.71
N GLU A 10 -15.36 10.96 -18.38
CA GLU A 10 -16.59 10.40 -18.95
C GLU A 10 -17.33 9.48 -17.97
N GLU A 11 -18.44 9.94 -17.40
CA GLU A 11 -19.26 9.15 -16.45
C GLU A 11 -19.66 7.77 -16.98
N PRO A 12 -20.09 7.60 -18.25
CA PRO A 12 -20.43 6.27 -18.76
C PRO A 12 -19.26 5.27 -18.76
N PHE A 13 -18.02 5.76 -18.90
CA PHE A 13 -16.84 4.90 -18.79
C PHE A 13 -16.54 4.54 -17.35
N ARG A 14 -16.68 5.48 -16.42
CA ARG A 14 -16.55 5.17 -14.97
C ARG A 14 -17.52 4.05 -14.55
N ASP A 15 -18.78 4.15 -14.98
CA ASP A 15 -19.81 3.15 -14.67
C ASP A 15 -19.51 1.80 -15.30
N ARG A 16 -19.05 1.80 -16.55
CA ARG A 16 -18.66 0.57 -17.24
C ARG A 16 -17.44 -0.11 -16.60
N ILE A 17 -16.45 0.68 -16.18
CA ILE A 17 -15.28 0.15 -15.47
C ILE A 17 -15.70 -0.43 -14.12
N GLU A 18 -16.58 0.25 -13.38
CA GLU A 18 -17.13 -0.23 -12.10
C GLU A 18 -17.89 -1.55 -12.26
N GLU A 19 -18.75 -1.66 -13.27
CA GLU A 19 -19.50 -2.89 -13.57
C GLU A 19 -18.53 -4.07 -13.84
N ILE A 20 -17.51 -3.85 -14.67
CA ILE A 20 -16.52 -4.88 -14.99
C ILE A 20 -15.70 -5.25 -13.76
N ALA A 21 -15.26 -4.26 -12.97
CA ALA A 21 -14.45 -4.48 -11.77
C ALA A 21 -15.24 -5.24 -10.70
N SER A 22 -16.47 -4.82 -10.44
CA SER A 22 -17.37 -5.49 -9.50
C SER A 22 -17.66 -6.93 -9.94
N GLY A 23 -17.95 -7.14 -11.23
CA GLY A 23 -18.18 -8.49 -11.78
C GLY A 23 -16.95 -9.38 -11.73
N ALA A 24 -15.75 -8.81 -11.95
CA ALA A 24 -14.49 -9.56 -11.92
C ALA A 24 -14.08 -10.03 -10.52
N LEU A 25 -14.44 -9.26 -9.49
CA LEU A 25 -14.07 -9.49 -8.09
C LEU A 25 -15.20 -10.07 -7.25
N ASN A 26 -16.39 -10.23 -7.84
CA ASN A 26 -17.52 -10.87 -7.16
C ASN A 26 -17.21 -12.34 -6.87
N GLY A 27 -17.26 -12.72 -5.59
CA GLY A 27 -16.91 -14.07 -5.13
C GLY A 27 -15.43 -14.25 -4.72
N GLU A 28 -14.60 -13.22 -4.85
CA GLU A 28 -13.27 -13.22 -4.24
C GLU A 28 -13.37 -13.09 -2.71
N THR A 29 -12.36 -13.62 -2.00
CA THR A 29 -12.37 -13.68 -0.52
C THR A 29 -12.23 -12.33 0.16
N ALA A 30 -11.92 -11.25 -0.56
CA ALA A 30 -11.75 -9.91 -0.02
C ALA A 30 -12.92 -9.01 -0.43
N GLU A 31 -13.48 -8.29 0.53
CA GLU A 31 -14.43 -7.20 0.25
C GLU A 31 -13.76 -6.15 -0.64
N THR A 32 -14.52 -5.56 -1.56
CA THR A 32 -14.05 -4.54 -2.50
C THR A 32 -14.82 -3.24 -2.29
N GLU A 33 -14.10 -2.13 -2.17
CA GLU A 33 -14.64 -0.77 -2.18
C GLU A 33 -14.19 -0.07 -3.46
N ILE A 34 -15.14 0.47 -4.25
CA ILE A 34 -14.84 1.21 -5.48
C ILE A 34 -15.31 2.66 -5.31
N LYS A 35 -14.41 3.61 -5.59
CA LYS A 35 -14.72 5.03 -5.64
C LYS A 35 -14.43 5.61 -7.01
N LYS A 36 -15.32 6.49 -7.47
CA LYS A 36 -15.24 7.14 -8.79
C LYS A 36 -14.90 8.62 -8.65
N TYR A 37 -14.01 9.11 -9.49
CA TYR A 37 -13.56 10.51 -9.53
C TYR A 37 -13.70 11.03 -10.95
N PRO A 38 -14.22 12.26 -11.14
CA PRO A 38 -14.44 12.82 -12.47
C PRO A 38 -13.16 13.31 -13.17
N ASP A 39 -12.07 13.50 -12.42
CA ASP A 39 -10.81 14.02 -12.94
C ASP A 39 -9.64 13.70 -12.01
N GLY A 40 -8.41 13.95 -12.51
CA GLY A 40 -7.19 13.69 -11.77
C GLY A 40 -7.00 14.62 -10.56
N VAL A 41 -7.58 15.83 -10.58
CA VAL A 41 -7.46 16.79 -9.46
C VAL A 41 -8.27 16.31 -8.26
N CYS A 42 -9.55 15.95 -8.48
CA CYS A 42 -10.42 15.43 -7.43
C CYS A 42 -9.84 14.17 -6.78
N PHE A 43 -9.29 13.26 -7.56
CA PHE A 43 -8.64 12.07 -7.01
C PHE A 43 -7.38 12.43 -6.21
N TYR A 44 -6.53 13.31 -6.73
CA TYR A 44 -5.31 13.72 -6.05
C TYR A 44 -5.61 14.45 -4.73
N GLU A 45 -6.64 15.28 -4.69
CA GLU A 45 -7.13 15.92 -3.47
C GLU A 45 -7.62 14.88 -2.45
N ALA A 46 -8.37 13.88 -2.87
CA ALA A 46 -8.85 12.80 -2.00
C ALA A 46 -7.66 12.01 -1.38
N VAL A 47 -6.64 11.68 -2.19
CA VAL A 47 -5.43 11.02 -1.69
C VAL A 47 -4.65 11.96 -0.76
N SER A 48 -4.56 13.24 -1.08
CA SER A 48 -3.91 14.24 -0.24
C SER A 48 -4.66 14.47 1.08
N ALA A 49 -5.98 14.35 1.07
CA ALA A 49 -6.83 14.37 2.27
C ALA A 49 -6.79 13.03 3.04
N GLY A 50 -6.11 12.03 2.47
CA GLY A 50 -5.77 10.80 3.15
C GLY A 50 -6.55 9.59 2.78
N GLU A 51 -7.31 9.62 1.74
CA GLU A 51 -7.85 8.41 1.21
C GLU A 51 -6.74 7.48 0.67
N THR A 52 -6.86 6.21 0.95
CA THR A 52 -5.89 5.19 0.52
C THR A 52 -6.54 4.23 -0.45
N PHE A 53 -5.80 3.84 -1.48
CA PHE A 53 -6.25 2.89 -2.50
C PHE A 53 -5.15 1.85 -2.78
N ASP A 54 -5.57 0.67 -3.22
CA ASP A 54 -4.67 -0.40 -3.67
C ASP A 54 -4.48 -0.35 -5.18
N ILE A 55 -5.54 0.02 -5.92
CA ILE A 55 -5.57 0.04 -7.39
C ILE A 55 -6.13 1.40 -7.85
N LEU A 56 -5.46 2.01 -8.81
CA LEU A 56 -5.91 3.17 -9.57
C LEU A 56 -6.16 2.75 -11.01
N LEU A 57 -7.38 2.94 -11.50
CA LEU A 57 -7.78 2.84 -12.91
C LEU A 57 -7.96 4.27 -13.42
N ALA A 58 -7.07 4.76 -14.26
CA ALA A 58 -7.09 6.16 -14.71
C ALA A 58 -7.11 6.29 -16.22
N ASP A 59 -7.98 7.13 -16.74
CA ASP A 59 -7.81 7.62 -18.12
C ASP A 59 -6.59 8.55 -18.19
N ILE A 60 -6.04 8.68 -19.38
CA ILE A 60 -4.91 9.57 -19.64
C ILE A 60 -5.41 10.96 -20.02
N GLN A 61 -6.33 11.05 -20.96
CA GLN A 61 -6.84 12.36 -21.39
C GLN A 61 -8.04 12.78 -20.56
N MET A 62 -7.79 13.70 -19.65
CA MET A 62 -8.80 14.34 -18.82
C MET A 62 -8.52 15.83 -18.73
N ALA A 63 -9.57 16.63 -18.49
CA ALA A 63 -9.42 18.07 -18.29
C ALA A 63 -8.63 18.35 -16.99
N GLY A 64 -7.81 19.39 -17.00
CA GLY A 64 -7.00 19.79 -15.83
C GLY A 64 -5.74 18.95 -15.68
N MET A 65 -5.72 18.01 -14.75
CA MET A 65 -4.59 17.08 -14.55
C MET A 65 -4.80 15.82 -15.37
N ASP A 66 -3.94 15.60 -16.37
CA ASP A 66 -3.97 14.38 -17.17
C ASP A 66 -3.52 13.15 -16.35
N GLY A 67 -3.87 11.95 -16.83
CA GLY A 67 -3.57 10.70 -16.12
C GLY A 67 -2.07 10.42 -16.02
N MET A 68 -1.25 10.90 -16.96
CA MET A 68 0.19 10.70 -16.91
C MET A 68 0.84 11.60 -15.84
N GLU A 69 0.39 12.84 -15.69
CA GLU A 69 0.80 13.73 -14.61
C GLU A 69 0.35 13.19 -13.27
N LEU A 70 -0.91 12.76 -13.17
CA LEU A 70 -1.47 12.10 -12.00
C LEU A 70 -0.62 10.89 -11.60
N GLY A 71 -0.35 9.98 -12.54
CA GLY A 71 0.43 8.78 -12.33
C GLY A 71 1.84 9.09 -11.79
N ARG A 72 2.51 10.11 -12.33
CA ARG A 72 3.84 10.55 -11.85
C ARG A 72 3.78 11.09 -10.41
N LYS A 73 2.78 11.87 -10.05
CA LYS A 73 2.59 12.39 -8.68
C LYS A 73 2.32 11.24 -7.72
N ILE A 74 1.35 10.41 -8.05
CA ILE A 74 0.96 9.25 -7.23
C ILE A 74 2.14 8.28 -7.04
N ARG A 75 2.91 7.98 -8.07
CA ARG A 75 4.06 7.08 -7.96
C ARG A 75 5.13 7.58 -7.00
N ARG A 76 5.34 8.91 -6.92
CA ARG A 76 6.28 9.52 -5.96
C ARG A 76 5.79 9.43 -4.51
N GLU A 77 4.50 9.59 -4.31
CA GLU A 77 3.88 9.67 -2.98
C GLU A 77 3.43 8.30 -2.47
N ASN A 78 2.94 7.46 -3.36
CA ASN A 78 2.46 6.11 -3.04
C ASN A 78 3.06 5.07 -4.01
N PRO A 79 4.33 4.66 -3.81
CA PRO A 79 4.98 3.69 -4.69
C PRO A 79 4.32 2.30 -4.67
N GLY A 80 3.47 2.03 -3.68
CA GLY A 80 2.78 0.75 -3.53
C GLY A 80 1.45 0.62 -4.23
N LEU A 81 0.87 1.71 -4.74
CA LEU A 81 -0.40 1.71 -5.46
C LEU A 81 -0.22 1.13 -6.86
N TYR A 82 -1.08 0.19 -7.25
CA TYR A 82 -1.08 -0.35 -8.60
C TYR A 82 -1.80 0.61 -9.54
N ILE A 83 -1.07 1.14 -10.53
CA ILE A 83 -1.60 2.06 -11.53
C ILE A 83 -1.89 1.28 -12.81
N ILE A 84 -3.13 1.37 -13.30
CA ILE A 84 -3.58 0.82 -14.57
C ILE A 84 -4.14 1.99 -15.37
N PHE A 85 -3.53 2.27 -16.51
CA PHE A 85 -4.12 3.24 -17.44
C PHE A 85 -5.16 2.56 -18.31
N VAL A 86 -6.33 3.21 -18.43
CA VAL A 86 -7.47 2.77 -19.26
C VAL A 86 -7.81 3.92 -20.18
N THR A 87 -7.41 3.84 -21.43
CA THR A 87 -7.48 4.98 -22.35
C THR A 87 -7.81 4.58 -23.78
N SER A 88 -8.23 5.53 -24.58
CA SER A 88 -8.43 5.34 -26.04
C SER A 88 -7.15 5.53 -26.86
N TYR A 89 -6.07 6.03 -26.27
CA TYR A 89 -4.85 6.44 -26.96
C TYR A 89 -3.75 5.39 -26.82
N GLU A 90 -3.05 5.07 -27.91
CA GLU A 90 -1.97 4.06 -27.91
C GLU A 90 -0.59 4.70 -27.69
N GLU A 91 -0.43 5.95 -28.02
CA GLU A 91 0.87 6.65 -28.05
C GLU A 91 1.53 6.83 -26.68
N TYR A 92 0.76 6.79 -25.58
CA TYR A 92 1.29 6.93 -24.23
C TYR A 92 1.79 5.63 -23.60
N ALA A 93 1.63 4.49 -24.30
CA ALA A 93 2.01 3.18 -23.77
C ALA A 93 3.50 3.13 -23.36
N ALA A 94 4.40 3.68 -24.20
CA ALA A 94 5.83 3.70 -23.90
C ALA A 94 6.18 4.58 -22.69
N GLU A 95 5.43 5.66 -22.47
CA GLU A 95 5.65 6.55 -21.33
C GLU A 95 5.11 5.96 -20.01
N SER A 96 4.05 5.17 -20.06
CA SER A 96 3.48 4.50 -18.90
C SER A 96 4.50 3.60 -18.17
N TYR A 97 5.44 2.99 -18.89
CA TYR A 97 6.56 2.23 -18.30
C TYR A 97 7.46 3.08 -17.41
N ARG A 98 7.66 4.36 -17.73
CA ARG A 98 8.49 5.29 -16.90
C ARG A 98 7.82 5.63 -15.57
N ILE A 99 6.49 5.47 -15.50
CA ILE A 99 5.69 5.67 -14.30
C ILE A 99 5.61 4.38 -13.47
N ASP A 100 6.16 3.28 -13.99
CA ASP A 100 5.99 1.94 -13.41
C ASP A 100 4.49 1.58 -13.30
N ALA A 101 3.73 1.86 -14.37
CA ALA A 101 2.35 1.43 -14.48
C ALA A 101 2.28 -0.10 -14.53
N TYR A 102 1.34 -0.67 -13.77
CA TYR A 102 1.16 -2.11 -13.74
C TYR A 102 0.63 -2.65 -15.06
N GLN A 103 -0.31 -1.93 -15.67
CA GLN A 103 -0.87 -2.28 -16.97
C GLN A 103 -1.29 -1.02 -17.73
N TYR A 104 -1.34 -1.18 -19.06
CA TYR A 104 -1.91 -0.24 -20.01
C TYR A 104 -2.98 -0.96 -20.82
N ILE A 105 -4.23 -0.51 -20.73
CA ILE A 105 -5.40 -1.16 -21.34
C ILE A 105 -6.11 -0.13 -22.21
N LEU A 106 -6.29 -0.47 -23.48
CA LEU A 106 -7.14 0.35 -24.36
C LEU A 106 -8.61 0.19 -24.01
N LYS A 107 -9.40 1.28 -24.06
CA LYS A 107 -10.84 1.25 -23.74
C LYS A 107 -11.60 0.21 -24.57
N GLN A 108 -11.17 -0.08 -25.79
CA GLN A 108 -11.72 -1.16 -26.64
C GLN A 108 -11.48 -2.56 -26.10
N ASP A 109 -10.35 -2.78 -25.39
CA ASP A 109 -9.96 -4.07 -24.84
C ASP A 109 -10.39 -4.27 -23.38
N LEU A 110 -11.09 -3.29 -22.81
CA LEU A 110 -11.46 -3.24 -21.41
C LEU A 110 -12.13 -4.53 -20.91
N LYS A 111 -13.18 -4.99 -21.63
CA LYS A 111 -13.93 -6.20 -21.24
C LYS A 111 -13.11 -7.48 -21.25
N SER A 112 -12.14 -7.58 -22.16
CA SER A 112 -11.32 -8.80 -22.32
C SER A 112 -10.15 -8.84 -21.34
N ARG A 113 -9.53 -7.68 -21.04
CA ARG A 113 -8.27 -7.61 -20.28
C ARG A 113 -8.46 -7.29 -18.81
N LEU A 114 -9.32 -6.30 -18.48
CA LEU A 114 -9.43 -5.80 -17.10
C LEU A 114 -9.81 -6.88 -16.08
N PRO A 115 -10.76 -7.81 -16.34
CA PRO A 115 -11.11 -8.83 -15.36
C PRO A 115 -9.93 -9.73 -14.94
N GLY A 116 -9.09 -10.12 -15.89
CA GLY A 116 -7.90 -10.94 -15.61
C GLY A 116 -6.87 -10.20 -14.75
N VAL A 117 -6.61 -8.93 -15.10
CA VAL A 117 -5.67 -8.06 -14.38
C VAL A 117 -6.14 -7.81 -12.94
N LEU A 118 -7.43 -7.54 -12.74
CA LEU A 118 -7.98 -7.29 -11.40
C LEU A 118 -7.93 -8.54 -10.52
N ARG A 119 -8.24 -9.72 -11.05
CA ARG A 119 -8.11 -10.98 -10.30
C ARG A 119 -6.66 -11.27 -9.92
N GLU A 120 -5.71 -11.05 -10.82
CA GLU A 120 -4.29 -11.18 -10.51
C GLU A 120 -3.85 -10.23 -9.38
N LEU A 121 -4.28 -8.96 -9.45
CA LEU A 121 -3.99 -7.98 -8.40
C LEU A 121 -4.66 -8.31 -7.08
N ALA A 122 -5.92 -8.76 -7.11
CA ALA A 122 -6.62 -9.20 -5.91
C ALA A 122 -5.87 -10.33 -5.19
N GLY A 123 -5.37 -11.31 -5.96
CA GLY A 123 -4.49 -12.35 -5.44
C GLY A 123 -3.23 -11.79 -4.79
N LYS A 124 -2.50 -10.90 -5.49
CA LYS A 124 -1.28 -10.27 -4.95
C LYS A 124 -1.54 -9.43 -3.69
N ILE A 125 -2.65 -8.69 -3.64
CA ILE A 125 -3.03 -7.87 -2.48
C ILE A 125 -3.41 -8.80 -1.30
N SER A 126 -4.23 -9.83 -1.56
CA SER A 126 -4.63 -10.82 -0.56
C SER A 126 -3.44 -11.59 0.01
N ASP A 127 -2.48 -11.98 -0.83
CA ASP A 127 -1.25 -12.66 -0.39
C ASP A 127 -0.38 -11.75 0.48
N ARG A 128 -0.36 -10.44 0.21
CA ARG A 128 0.31 -9.46 1.08
C ARG A 128 -0.38 -9.35 2.45
N GLU A 129 -1.71 -9.28 2.49
CA GLU A 129 -2.48 -9.24 3.74
C GLU A 129 -2.33 -10.55 4.52
N ARG A 130 -2.16 -11.68 3.82
CA ARG A 130 -1.91 -13.01 4.39
C ARG A 130 -0.44 -13.30 4.61
N ALA A 131 0.46 -12.42 4.19
CA ALA A 131 1.89 -12.61 4.36
C ALA A 131 2.22 -12.87 5.83
N PHE A 132 3.01 -13.89 6.07
CA PHE A 132 3.41 -14.32 7.40
C PHE A 132 4.90 -14.62 7.45
N ARG A 133 5.44 -14.63 8.67
CA ARG A 133 6.79 -15.11 8.93
C ARG A 133 6.76 -16.34 9.80
N ILE A 134 7.60 -17.31 9.48
CA ILE A 134 7.80 -18.47 10.36
C ILE A 134 8.92 -18.11 11.32
N LEU A 135 8.58 -18.00 12.61
CA LEU A 135 9.50 -17.62 13.68
C LEU A 135 9.70 -18.81 14.63
N GLY A 136 10.84 -18.84 15.27
CA GLY A 136 11.19 -19.89 16.26
C GLY A 136 12.47 -20.64 15.90
N THR A 137 12.92 -21.48 16.81
CA THR A 137 14.16 -22.26 16.68
C THR A 137 13.90 -23.74 17.02
N GLY A 138 14.47 -24.65 16.23
CA GLY A 138 14.36 -26.08 16.49
C GLY A 138 12.96 -26.64 16.25
N ALA A 139 12.39 -27.32 17.24
CA ALA A 139 11.10 -27.97 17.18
C ALA A 139 9.90 -27.00 17.33
N GLU A 140 10.12 -25.83 17.87
CA GLU A 140 9.08 -24.81 18.10
C GLU A 140 9.11 -23.77 16.97
N LYS A 141 8.10 -23.79 16.10
CA LYS A 141 7.92 -22.83 15.02
C LYS A 141 6.51 -22.25 15.08
N ALA A 142 6.41 -20.93 15.01
CA ALA A 142 5.15 -20.20 14.96
C ALA A 142 5.01 -19.49 13.59
N LYS A 143 3.84 -19.59 12.99
CA LYS A 143 3.44 -18.85 11.80
C LYS A 143 2.81 -17.53 12.25
N ILE A 144 3.52 -16.42 12.10
CA ILE A 144 3.09 -15.10 12.56
C ILE A 144 2.69 -14.25 11.36
N PRO A 145 1.40 -13.91 11.22
CA PRO A 145 0.95 -12.94 10.21
C PRO A 145 1.63 -11.58 10.40
N TYR A 146 2.04 -10.94 9.32
CA TYR A 146 2.63 -9.60 9.43
C TYR A 146 1.68 -8.58 10.07
N GLY A 147 0.37 -8.74 9.86
CA GLY A 147 -0.64 -7.93 10.52
C GLY A 147 -0.68 -8.06 12.05
N ASP A 148 -0.15 -9.13 12.63
CA ASP A 148 -0.10 -9.31 14.07
C ASP A 148 1.18 -8.79 14.73
N ILE A 149 2.17 -8.44 13.93
CA ILE A 149 3.41 -7.81 14.40
C ILE A 149 3.12 -6.34 14.71
N LEU A 150 3.41 -5.91 15.93
CA LEU A 150 3.28 -4.53 16.38
C LEU A 150 4.55 -3.72 16.02
N TYR A 151 5.69 -4.27 16.39
CA TYR A 151 7.00 -3.72 16.04
C TYR A 151 8.09 -4.78 16.17
N LEU A 152 9.25 -4.46 15.62
CA LEU A 152 10.45 -5.27 15.63
C LEU A 152 11.56 -4.49 16.31
N TYR A 153 12.40 -5.19 17.08
CA TYR A 153 13.59 -4.53 17.59
C TYR A 153 14.80 -5.46 17.66
N LYS A 154 15.97 -4.87 17.53
CA LYS A 154 17.26 -5.52 17.69
C LYS A 154 18.20 -4.65 18.51
N SER A 155 18.54 -5.09 19.72
CA SER A 155 19.50 -4.41 20.58
C SER A 155 20.90 -4.45 19.99
N LYS A 156 21.72 -3.45 20.30
CA LYS A 156 23.11 -3.38 19.84
C LYS A 156 23.89 -4.63 20.30
N GLY A 157 24.53 -5.32 19.37
CA GLY A 157 25.28 -6.55 19.64
C GLY A 157 24.43 -7.83 19.76
N ALA A 158 23.10 -7.73 19.75
CA ALA A 158 22.25 -8.90 19.80
C ALA A 158 22.33 -9.73 18.51
N LYS A 159 22.23 -11.06 18.65
CA LYS A 159 22.21 -12.01 17.54
C LYS A 159 20.81 -12.15 16.90
N TYR A 160 19.76 -11.76 17.66
CA TYR A 160 18.37 -11.98 17.29
C TYR A 160 17.63 -10.67 17.10
N VAL A 161 16.70 -10.64 16.12
CA VAL A 161 15.64 -9.68 16.03
C VAL A 161 14.46 -10.21 16.85
N ASN A 162 13.84 -9.34 17.66
CA ASN A 162 12.63 -9.64 18.41
C ASN A 162 11.42 -9.09 17.66
N TYR A 163 10.39 -9.89 17.57
CA TYR A 163 9.09 -9.58 16.97
C TYR A 163 8.07 -9.46 18.09
N VAL A 164 7.64 -8.26 18.40
CA VAL A 164 6.58 -8.02 19.37
C VAL A 164 5.25 -8.11 18.64
N THR A 165 4.44 -9.08 19.03
CA THR A 165 3.18 -9.40 18.36
C THR A 165 2.00 -9.26 19.32
N LYS A 166 0.80 -9.46 18.82
CA LYS A 166 -0.42 -9.50 19.63
C LYS A 166 -0.43 -10.66 20.64
N GLU A 167 0.27 -11.75 20.34
CA GLU A 167 0.28 -12.98 21.13
C GLU A 167 1.50 -13.10 22.05
N GLY A 168 2.58 -12.35 21.78
CA GLY A 168 3.81 -12.41 22.56
C GLY A 168 5.03 -11.94 21.80
N ILE A 169 6.21 -12.30 22.31
CA ILE A 169 7.48 -11.92 21.69
C ILE A 169 8.14 -13.16 21.09
N PHE A 170 8.34 -13.13 19.80
CA PHE A 170 9.09 -14.15 19.06
C PHE A 170 10.45 -13.60 18.65
N ARG A 171 11.39 -14.47 18.32
CA ARG A 171 12.75 -14.04 17.92
C ARG A 171 13.29 -14.87 16.78
N GLU A 172 14.09 -14.22 15.94
CA GLU A 172 14.74 -14.84 14.80
C GLU A 172 16.22 -14.42 14.73
N ARG A 173 17.08 -15.37 14.38
CA ARG A 173 18.51 -15.09 14.15
C ARG A 173 18.72 -14.55 12.74
N ILE A 174 18.55 -13.24 12.60
CA ILE A 174 18.70 -12.53 11.33
C ILE A 174 19.33 -11.16 11.57
N SER A 175 19.95 -10.57 10.55
CA SER A 175 20.33 -9.15 10.60
C SER A 175 19.11 -8.27 10.32
N LEU A 176 19.05 -7.07 10.94
CA LEU A 176 17.94 -6.15 10.67
C LEU A 176 17.96 -5.66 9.21
N ASP A 177 19.15 -5.47 8.63
CA ASP A 177 19.29 -5.03 7.24
C ASP A 177 18.79 -6.09 6.24
N THR A 178 19.04 -7.39 6.53
CA THR A 178 18.48 -8.48 5.73
C THR A 178 16.97 -8.51 5.84
N LEU A 179 16.46 -8.41 7.07
CA LEU A 179 15.02 -8.41 7.32
C LEU A 179 14.30 -7.24 6.63
N LEU A 180 14.86 -6.04 6.67
CA LEU A 180 14.27 -4.85 6.04
C LEU A 180 14.14 -4.96 4.51
N LYS A 181 14.93 -5.80 3.85
CA LYS A 181 14.80 -6.07 2.41
C LYS A 181 13.61 -6.98 2.09
N GLU A 182 13.18 -7.77 3.07
CA GLU A 182 12.09 -8.74 2.94
C GLU A 182 10.74 -8.17 3.42
N LEU A 183 10.77 -7.13 4.27
CA LEU A 183 9.56 -6.50 4.81
C LEU A 183 8.94 -5.51 3.81
N ASP A 184 7.63 -5.48 3.77
CA ASP A 184 6.90 -4.47 3.01
C ASP A 184 7.06 -3.08 3.65
N THR A 185 7.73 -2.18 2.95
CA THR A 185 8.00 -0.81 3.42
C THR A 185 6.75 0.06 3.55
N ARG A 186 5.61 -0.37 3.01
CA ARG A 186 4.30 0.29 3.18
C ARG A 186 3.65 -0.07 4.52
N ILE A 187 4.11 -1.14 5.15
CA ILE A 187 3.63 -1.62 6.45
C ILE A 187 4.66 -1.33 7.54
N PHE A 188 5.93 -1.60 7.25
CA PHE A 188 7.01 -1.55 8.24
C PHE A 188 7.93 -0.37 8.03
N LEU A 189 8.02 0.50 9.03
CA LEU A 189 8.78 1.74 9.00
C LEU A 189 9.91 1.72 10.03
N PRO A 190 11.19 1.87 9.62
CA PRO A 190 12.30 2.08 10.55
C PRO A 190 12.21 3.44 11.24
N VAL A 191 12.07 3.46 12.56
CA VAL A 191 11.85 4.68 13.37
C VAL A 191 13.06 5.07 14.22
N GLU A 192 13.89 4.10 14.59
CA GLU A 192 15.12 4.29 15.35
C GLU A 192 16.15 3.25 14.91
N ARG A 193 17.43 3.42 15.30
CA ARG A 193 18.44 2.40 15.07
C ARG A 193 18.08 1.13 15.82
N GLY A 194 17.71 0.12 15.08
CA GLY A 194 17.32 -1.16 15.64
C GLY A 194 15.82 -1.30 15.90
N TYR A 195 14.98 -0.32 15.59
CA TYR A 195 13.52 -0.37 15.75
C TYR A 195 12.78 -0.15 14.45
N VAL A 196 11.82 -1.02 14.17
CA VAL A 196 10.92 -0.97 13.00
C VAL A 196 9.50 -1.17 13.49
N VAL A 197 8.60 -0.27 13.16
CA VAL A 197 7.19 -0.35 13.59
C VAL A 197 6.28 -0.73 12.44
N ASN A 198 5.20 -1.42 12.76
CA ASN A 198 4.09 -1.63 11.85
C ASN A 198 3.18 -0.39 11.91
N MET A 199 3.14 0.39 10.83
CA MET A 199 2.38 1.64 10.77
C MET A 199 0.88 1.44 10.98
N GLN A 200 0.33 0.29 10.55
CA GLN A 200 -1.09 -0.05 10.74
C GLN A 200 -1.45 -0.30 12.22
N ARG A 201 -0.48 -0.47 13.10
CA ARG A 201 -0.65 -0.75 14.53
C ARG A 201 -0.37 0.44 15.43
N ILE A 202 -0.04 1.60 14.82
CA ILE A 202 0.14 2.86 15.55
C ILE A 202 -1.24 3.45 15.82
N ARG A 203 -1.51 3.82 17.09
CA ARG A 203 -2.75 4.43 17.55
C ARG A 203 -2.63 5.95 17.68
N ARG A 204 -1.45 6.42 18.02
CA ARG A 204 -1.19 7.84 18.29
C ARG A 204 0.30 8.15 18.13
N ILE A 205 0.61 9.36 17.72
CA ILE A 205 1.95 9.95 17.82
C ILE A 205 1.88 11.20 18.70
N SER A 206 2.81 11.34 19.63
CA SER A 206 2.92 12.52 20.48
C SER A 206 4.39 12.86 20.68
N GLY A 207 4.80 14.06 20.25
CA GLY A 207 6.21 14.43 20.25
C GLY A 207 7.04 13.54 19.35
N ASP A 208 7.93 12.76 19.95
CA ASP A 208 8.82 11.76 19.33
C ASP A 208 8.44 10.32 19.71
N THR A 209 7.28 10.11 20.34
CA THR A 209 6.83 8.81 20.82
C THR A 209 5.65 8.30 19.98
N LEU A 210 5.77 7.06 19.50
CA LEU A 210 4.70 6.31 18.87
C LEU A 210 4.02 5.41 19.89
N TYR A 211 2.71 5.53 19.99
CA TYR A 211 1.86 4.68 20.84
C TYR A 211 1.18 3.63 19.97
N LEU A 212 1.48 2.37 20.22
CA LEU A 212 0.95 1.24 19.48
C LEU A 212 -0.21 0.58 20.21
N GLU A 213 -0.84 -0.38 19.56
CA GLU A 213 -1.81 -1.26 20.19
C GLU A 213 -1.21 -1.92 21.44
N LYS A 214 -2.07 -2.34 22.37
CA LYS A 214 -1.71 -2.98 23.65
C LYS A 214 -0.80 -2.13 24.56
N GLY A 215 -0.75 -0.81 24.35
CA GLY A 215 -0.01 0.11 25.22
C GLY A 215 1.50 0.12 25.02
N TYR A 216 2.00 -0.46 23.94
CA TYR A 216 3.43 -0.36 23.63
C TYR A 216 3.80 1.04 23.14
N GLU A 217 5.00 1.47 23.53
CA GLU A 217 5.57 2.77 23.16
C GLU A 217 6.92 2.57 22.47
N VAL A 218 7.15 3.28 21.37
CA VAL A 218 8.41 3.25 20.63
C VAL A 218 8.87 4.68 20.38
N GLN A 219 10.11 4.97 20.74
CA GLN A 219 10.75 6.26 20.50
C GLN A 219 11.23 6.39 19.06
N VAL A 220 11.05 7.56 18.49
CA VAL A 220 11.54 7.92 17.15
C VAL A 220 12.79 8.76 17.29
N SER A 221 13.86 8.41 16.61
CA SER A 221 15.08 9.23 16.61
C SER A 221 14.82 10.61 15.98
N ARG A 222 15.47 11.65 16.55
CA ARG A 222 15.32 13.03 16.05
C ARG A 222 15.60 13.15 14.56
N ALA A 223 16.61 12.43 14.06
CA ALA A 223 17.00 12.43 12.66
C ALA A 223 15.91 11.85 11.72
N ARG A 224 15.03 10.98 12.25
CA ARG A 224 13.99 10.31 11.46
C ARG A 224 12.59 10.90 11.69
N LEU A 225 12.43 11.77 12.71
CA LEU A 225 11.12 12.20 13.19
C LEU A 225 10.25 12.84 12.10
N ALA A 226 10.81 13.76 11.31
CA ALA A 226 10.08 14.43 10.22
C ALA A 226 9.59 13.40 9.17
N LYS A 227 10.47 12.51 8.71
CA LYS A 227 10.13 11.46 7.76
C LYS A 227 9.09 10.49 8.34
N VAL A 228 9.26 10.07 9.58
CA VAL A 228 8.35 9.13 10.25
C VAL A 228 6.96 9.75 10.39
N LYS A 229 6.85 11.02 10.79
CA LYS A 229 5.57 11.73 10.84
C LYS A 229 4.89 11.79 9.48
N GLN A 230 5.64 12.10 8.44
CA GLN A 230 5.13 12.15 7.07
C GLN A 230 4.59 10.80 6.60
N GLU A 231 5.35 9.70 6.80
CA GLU A 231 4.92 8.36 6.40
C GLU A 231 3.69 7.88 7.20
N ILE A 232 3.64 8.19 8.51
CA ILE A 232 2.48 7.87 9.34
C ILE A 232 1.26 8.69 8.91
N SER A 233 1.42 9.99 8.64
CA SER A 233 0.32 10.83 8.14
C SER A 233 -0.22 10.28 6.81
N ARG A 234 0.65 9.87 5.89
CA ARG A 234 0.23 9.19 4.66
C ARG A 234 -0.55 7.91 4.94
N CYS A 235 -0.05 7.08 5.87
CA CYS A 235 -0.71 5.82 6.23
C CYS A 235 -2.09 6.04 6.87
N TRP A 236 -2.27 7.13 7.63
CA TRP A 236 -3.54 7.47 8.30
C TRP A 236 -4.46 8.33 7.46
N GLY A 237 -3.98 8.76 6.31
CA GLY A 237 -4.76 9.60 5.46
C GLY A 237 -4.83 11.06 5.88
N GLY A 238 -3.83 11.59 6.54
CA GLY A 238 -3.74 12.98 6.97
C GLY A 238 -2.78 13.80 6.12
N ASN A 239 -3.16 15.05 5.82
CA ASN A 239 -2.23 16.08 5.38
C ASN A 239 -1.27 16.41 6.54
N ALA A 240 0.03 16.35 6.27
CA ALA A 240 1.05 16.96 7.12
C ALA A 240 1.19 18.45 6.77
#